data_b23a8b7270f3ae3166bef2195a2e1e34
#
_entry.id   b23a8b7270f3ae3166bef2195a2e1e34
#
_cell.length_a   1.000
_cell.length_b   1.000
_cell.length_c   1.000
_cell.angle_alpha   90.00
_cell.angle_beta   90.00
_cell.angle_gamma   90.00
#
_symmetry.space_group_name_H-M   'P 1'
#
loop_
_entity.id
_entity.type
_entity.pdbx_description
1 polymer ?
#
loop_
_entity_poly.entity_id
_entity_poly.type
_entity_poly.pdbx_seq_one_letter_code
_entity_poly.pdbx_strand_id
1 'polypeptide(L)'
;MIRSFLIMFSCLWFHQSAVAFPTERFPIPPASANRLFYIQRSSNANTVIYDANILPNKSLNPNQPVHTYWIRYADNGQKEELNLIQRTLAYGLYTNKIKDEINSFEGYFLAYRKRKFVVKLNAKNQAIALFPINGKLQILERVFVSVDESGFTPAVNYIELFGKDEVTNKDVYERFKP
;
A
#
# COMPACT_ATOMS: atom_id res chain seq x y z
N MET A 1 22.50 -54.86 -36.53
CA MET A 1 22.60 -53.40 -36.69
C MET A 1 21.54 -52.74 -35.79
N ILE A 2 21.97 -52.32 -34.60
CA ILE A 2 21.09 -51.66 -33.60
C ILE A 2 21.40 -50.17 -33.66
N ARG A 3 20.42 -49.36 -34.09
CA ARG A 3 20.53 -47.90 -34.11
C ARG A 3 20.07 -47.34 -32.76
N SER A 4 21.00 -46.84 -31.97
CA SER A 4 20.71 -46.09 -30.74
C SER A 4 20.18 -44.70 -31.07
N PHE A 5 18.98 -44.41 -30.68
CA PHE A 5 18.37 -43.05 -30.72
C PHE A 5 18.77 -42.30 -29.44
N LEU A 6 19.62 -41.31 -29.56
CA LEU A 6 19.99 -40.39 -28.48
C LEU A 6 18.92 -39.30 -28.38
N ILE A 7 18.10 -39.34 -27.33
CA ILE A 7 17.11 -38.27 -27.04
C ILE A 7 17.83 -37.19 -26.23
N MET A 8 18.09 -36.07 -26.88
CA MET A 8 18.67 -34.88 -26.27
C MET A 8 17.59 -34.12 -25.49
N PHE A 9 17.59 -34.22 -24.16
CA PHE A 9 16.68 -33.49 -23.27
C PHE A 9 17.19 -32.05 -23.13
N SER A 10 16.58 -31.11 -23.85
CA SER A 10 16.86 -29.68 -23.72
C SER A 10 16.18 -29.16 -22.46
N CYS A 11 16.95 -28.95 -21.38
CA CYS A 11 16.50 -28.24 -20.20
C CYS A 11 16.33 -26.75 -20.52
N LEU A 12 15.10 -26.33 -20.74
CA LEU A 12 14.72 -24.91 -20.76
C LEU A 12 14.83 -24.34 -19.34
N TRP A 13 15.92 -23.64 -19.07
CA TRP A 13 16.07 -22.85 -17.86
C TRP A 13 15.17 -21.63 -17.96
N PHE A 14 14.04 -21.66 -17.27
CA PHE A 14 13.25 -20.44 -17.03
C PHE A 14 14.04 -19.51 -16.11
N HIS A 15 14.64 -18.49 -16.70
CA HIS A 15 15.20 -17.38 -15.92
C HIS A 15 14.01 -16.62 -15.31
N GLN A 16 13.71 -16.87 -14.04
CA GLN A 16 12.87 -15.97 -13.25
C GLN A 16 13.68 -14.69 -13.03
N SER A 17 13.34 -13.65 -13.77
CA SER A 17 13.85 -12.32 -13.52
C SER A 17 13.36 -11.89 -12.14
N ALA A 18 14.24 -11.91 -11.15
CA ALA A 18 13.99 -11.31 -9.85
C ALA A 18 13.74 -9.81 -10.09
N VAL A 19 12.53 -9.35 -9.82
CA VAL A 19 12.23 -7.92 -9.81
C VAL A 19 13.02 -7.32 -8.65
N ALA A 20 14.12 -6.63 -8.97
CA ALA A 20 14.88 -5.88 -7.98
C ALA A 20 14.00 -4.71 -7.51
N PHE A 21 13.49 -4.79 -6.28
CA PHE A 21 12.80 -3.67 -5.65
C PHE A 21 13.79 -2.51 -5.47
N PRO A 22 13.38 -1.26 -5.76
CA PRO A 22 14.25 -0.10 -5.55
C PRO A 22 14.76 -0.08 -4.12
N THR A 23 16.06 0.10 -3.93
CA THR A 23 16.69 0.22 -2.61
C THR A 23 16.03 1.36 -1.85
N GLU A 24 15.51 1.10 -0.65
CA GLU A 24 14.76 2.08 0.12
C GLU A 24 15.62 3.30 0.46
N ARG A 25 15.23 4.44 -0.08
CA ARG A 25 15.84 5.75 0.21
C ARG A 25 15.38 6.35 1.54
N PHE A 26 14.31 5.81 2.11
CA PHE A 26 13.58 6.44 3.21
C PHE A 26 13.47 5.48 4.40
N PRO A 27 13.43 6.01 5.63
CA PRO A 27 13.25 5.21 6.84
C PRO A 27 11.98 4.36 6.76
N ILE A 28 12.10 3.09 7.13
CA ILE A 28 10.93 2.21 7.29
C ILE A 28 10.24 2.58 8.61
N PRO A 29 8.94 2.88 8.60
CA PRO A 29 8.20 3.16 9.83
C PRO A 29 8.25 1.98 10.81
N PRO A 30 8.30 2.23 12.13
CA PRO A 30 8.22 1.17 13.13
C PRO A 30 7.01 0.27 12.90
N ALA A 31 7.16 -1.03 13.12
CA ALA A 31 6.06 -1.98 13.03
C ALA A 31 4.93 -1.62 14.03
N SER A 32 3.70 -1.79 13.60
CA SER A 32 2.50 -1.62 14.44
C SER A 32 1.50 -2.71 14.11
N ALA A 33 0.87 -3.29 15.13
CA ALA A 33 -0.16 -4.31 14.95
C ALA A 33 -1.39 -3.79 14.19
N ASN A 34 -1.61 -2.47 14.21
CA ASN A 34 -2.73 -1.83 13.52
C ASN A 34 -2.33 -1.21 12.18
N ARG A 35 -1.05 -1.34 11.73
CA ARG A 35 -0.59 -0.78 10.48
C ARG A 35 -1.35 -1.40 9.31
N LEU A 36 -2.02 -0.55 8.52
CA LEU A 36 -2.61 -0.94 7.24
C LEU A 36 -1.58 -0.79 6.12
N PHE A 37 -1.04 0.41 5.97
CA PHE A 37 -0.01 0.76 5.00
C PHE A 37 0.59 2.12 5.32
N TYR A 38 1.58 2.55 4.53
CA TYR A 38 2.13 3.90 4.63
C TYR A 38 2.46 4.48 3.24
N ILE A 39 2.54 5.81 3.17
CA ILE A 39 2.87 6.55 1.94
C ILE A 39 4.16 7.32 2.13
N GLN A 40 5.10 7.16 1.21
CA GLN A 40 6.33 7.90 1.08
C GLN A 40 6.34 8.69 -0.22
N ARG A 41 7.11 9.78 -0.26
CA ARG A 41 7.25 10.64 -1.45
C ARG A 41 8.71 10.90 -1.74
N SER A 42 9.03 11.16 -3.02
CA SER A 42 10.40 11.50 -3.42
C SER A 42 10.88 12.85 -2.89
N SER A 43 9.97 13.76 -2.52
CA SER A 43 10.29 15.13 -2.12
C SER A 43 10.95 15.25 -0.74
N ASN A 44 10.62 14.37 0.20
CA ASN A 44 11.23 14.37 1.53
C ASN A 44 11.03 13.02 2.25
N ALA A 45 11.75 12.81 3.35
CA ALA A 45 11.68 11.56 4.13
C ALA A 45 10.41 11.41 4.98
N ASN A 46 9.54 12.42 5.08
CA ASN A 46 8.34 12.34 5.88
C ASN A 46 7.38 11.29 5.34
N THR A 47 6.85 10.46 6.23
CA THR A 47 6.01 9.32 5.89
C THR A 47 4.61 9.49 6.47
N VAL A 48 3.58 9.31 5.65
CA VAL A 48 2.18 9.29 6.09
C VAL A 48 1.80 7.88 6.46
N ILE A 49 1.27 7.71 7.64
CA ILE A 49 0.89 6.44 8.22
C ILE A 49 -0.63 6.29 8.20
N TYR A 50 -1.08 5.09 7.86
CA TYR A 50 -2.49 4.70 7.90
C TYR A 50 -2.60 3.47 8.80
N ASP A 51 -3.08 3.69 10.01
CA ASP A 51 -3.31 2.64 11.00
C ASP A 51 -4.82 2.38 11.12
N ALA A 52 -5.21 1.12 11.31
CA ALA A 52 -6.57 0.77 11.64
C ALA A 52 -6.96 1.34 13.01
N ASN A 53 -8.11 1.99 13.08
CA ASN A 53 -8.66 2.48 14.32
C ASN A 53 -9.52 1.38 14.97
N ILE A 54 -8.89 0.61 15.86
CA ILE A 54 -9.50 -0.53 16.53
C ILE A 54 -10.07 -0.10 17.88
N LEU A 55 -11.35 -0.38 18.10
CA LEU A 55 -12.05 -0.14 19.36
C LEU A 55 -11.69 -1.21 20.41
N PRO A 56 -11.96 -0.98 21.72
CA PRO A 56 -11.71 -1.94 22.79
C PRO A 56 -12.39 -3.31 22.57
N ASN A 57 -13.54 -3.33 21.89
CA ASN A 57 -14.26 -4.57 21.52
C ASN A 57 -13.65 -5.29 20.29
N LYS A 58 -12.45 -4.90 19.86
CA LYS A 58 -11.71 -5.44 18.70
C LYS A 58 -12.41 -5.27 17.35
N SER A 59 -13.34 -4.32 17.23
CA SER A 59 -13.93 -3.94 15.95
C SER A 59 -13.26 -2.70 15.37
N LEU A 60 -13.38 -2.50 14.06
CA LEU A 60 -13.04 -1.23 13.43
C LEU A 60 -14.01 -0.13 13.87
N ASN A 61 -13.49 1.07 14.15
CA ASN A 61 -14.32 2.22 14.50
C ASN A 61 -15.23 2.58 13.32
N PRO A 62 -16.56 2.52 13.48
CA PRO A 62 -17.48 2.74 12.36
C PRO A 62 -17.48 4.17 11.82
N ASN A 63 -17.08 5.14 12.62
CA ASN A 63 -17.05 6.55 12.22
C ASN A 63 -15.72 6.95 11.58
N GLN A 64 -14.64 6.30 11.96
CA GLN A 64 -13.29 6.57 11.47
C GLN A 64 -12.48 5.27 11.51
N PRO A 65 -12.64 4.36 10.52
CA PRO A 65 -11.96 3.06 10.56
C PRO A 65 -10.45 3.14 10.36
N VAL A 66 -9.94 4.27 9.86
CA VAL A 66 -8.51 4.52 9.63
C VAL A 66 -8.09 5.81 10.32
N HIS A 67 -7.04 5.73 11.12
CA HIS A 67 -6.33 6.88 11.69
C HIS A 67 -5.13 7.21 10.82
N THR A 68 -4.99 8.46 10.40
CA THR A 68 -3.94 8.92 9.49
C THR A 68 -3.13 10.03 10.15
N TYR A 69 -1.79 9.86 10.18
CA TYR A 69 -0.87 10.79 10.78
C TYR A 69 0.51 10.76 10.08
N TRP A 70 1.37 11.75 10.38
CA TRP A 70 2.75 11.81 9.92
C TRP A 70 3.73 11.14 10.89
N ILE A 71 4.83 10.61 10.32
CA ILE A 71 6.11 10.52 11.00
C ILE A 71 7.06 11.49 10.27
N ARG A 72 7.54 12.49 10.98
CA ARG A 72 8.32 13.62 10.46
C ARG A 72 9.80 13.29 10.42
N TYR A 73 10.20 12.32 9.60
CA TYR A 73 11.60 11.88 9.50
C TYR A 73 12.56 12.96 8.98
N ALA A 74 12.08 13.96 8.23
CA ALA A 74 12.88 15.09 7.81
C ALA A 74 13.27 16.03 8.97
N ASP A 75 12.53 15.96 10.09
CA ASP A 75 12.80 16.74 11.29
C ASP A 75 13.46 15.84 12.36
N ASN A 76 12.68 15.26 13.26
CA ASN A 76 13.19 14.43 14.37
C ASN A 76 12.45 13.10 14.54
N GLY A 77 11.66 12.68 13.56
CA GLY A 77 10.91 11.42 13.58
C GLY A 77 9.67 11.45 14.49
N GLN A 78 9.22 12.62 14.93
CA GLN A 78 8.03 12.75 15.78
C GLN A 78 6.75 12.44 15.00
N LYS A 79 5.73 11.96 15.74
CA LYS A 79 4.37 11.83 15.23
C LYS A 79 3.68 13.19 15.22
N GLU A 80 2.95 13.46 14.15
CA GLU A 80 2.17 14.68 13.99
C GLU A 80 0.86 14.38 13.28
N GLU A 81 -0.25 14.91 13.80
CA GLU A 81 -1.55 14.80 13.15
C GLU A 81 -1.58 15.59 11.84
N LEU A 82 -2.31 15.09 10.86
CA LEU A 82 -2.55 15.84 9.63
C LEU A 82 -3.36 17.11 9.93
N ASN A 83 -2.94 18.23 9.36
CA ASN A 83 -3.76 19.44 9.37
C ASN A 83 -5.00 19.29 8.45
N LEU A 84 -5.93 20.24 8.51
CA LEU A 84 -7.18 20.20 7.75
C LEU A 84 -6.93 20.09 6.23
N ILE A 85 -6.00 20.87 5.69
CA ILE A 85 -5.68 20.86 4.25
C ILE A 85 -5.14 19.49 3.83
N GLN A 86 -4.23 18.92 4.59
CA GLN A 86 -3.65 17.61 4.33
C GLN A 86 -4.71 16.49 4.37
N ARG A 87 -5.66 16.58 5.32
CA ARG A 87 -6.77 15.62 5.43
C ARG A 87 -7.79 15.73 4.29
N THR A 88 -8.03 16.93 3.78
CA THR A 88 -9.09 17.15 2.78
C THR A 88 -8.61 17.06 1.34
N LEU A 89 -7.33 17.36 1.07
CA LEU A 89 -6.81 17.43 -0.30
C LEU A 89 -5.78 16.35 -0.65
N ALA A 90 -4.86 16.02 0.26
CA ALA A 90 -3.69 15.21 -0.11
C ALA A 90 -3.75 13.77 0.39
N TYR A 91 -3.99 13.56 1.69
CA TYR A 91 -3.83 12.25 2.35
C TYR A 91 -5.11 11.73 2.99
N GLY A 92 -6.18 12.50 2.92
CA GLY A 92 -7.46 12.10 3.46
C GLY A 92 -8.07 10.93 2.72
N LEU A 93 -8.88 10.19 3.47
CA LEU A 93 -9.65 9.08 2.96
C LEU A 93 -11.14 9.39 3.07
N TYR A 94 -11.90 8.98 2.08
CA TYR A 94 -13.32 8.74 2.24
C TYR A 94 -13.51 7.25 2.55
N THR A 95 -14.31 6.94 3.56
CA THR A 95 -14.65 5.56 3.92
C THR A 95 -16.14 5.42 4.18
N ASN A 96 -16.72 4.31 3.75
CA ASN A 96 -18.12 3.97 3.98
C ASN A 96 -18.22 2.49 4.36
N LYS A 97 -19.09 2.17 5.32
CA LYS A 97 -19.30 0.79 5.75
C LYS A 97 -19.92 -0.01 4.59
N ILE A 98 -19.39 -1.21 4.35
CA ILE A 98 -19.97 -2.13 3.38
C ILE A 98 -21.22 -2.74 4.01
N LYS A 99 -22.35 -2.64 3.28
CA LYS A 99 -23.62 -3.20 3.73
C LYS A 99 -23.48 -4.72 3.92
N ASP A 100 -24.07 -5.22 4.98
CA ASP A 100 -24.12 -6.63 5.34
C ASP A 100 -22.74 -7.30 5.63
N GLU A 101 -21.65 -6.51 5.69
CA GLU A 101 -20.33 -6.97 6.10
C GLU A 101 -19.93 -6.40 7.47
N ILE A 102 -19.46 -7.30 8.35
CA ILE A 102 -18.97 -6.91 9.68
C ILE A 102 -17.51 -6.47 9.54
N ASN A 103 -17.17 -5.30 10.14
CA ASN A 103 -15.81 -4.76 10.15
C ASN A 103 -15.18 -4.60 8.76
N SER A 104 -15.99 -4.23 7.75
CA SER A 104 -15.55 -3.98 6.39
C SER A 104 -15.98 -2.60 5.91
N PHE A 105 -15.05 -1.84 5.34
CA PHE A 105 -15.25 -0.49 4.83
C PHE A 105 -14.64 -0.37 3.45
N GLU A 106 -15.40 0.11 2.48
CA GLU A 106 -14.84 0.58 1.21
C GLU A 106 -14.44 2.05 1.31
N GLY A 107 -13.50 2.46 0.51
CA GLY A 107 -13.11 3.85 0.46
C GLY A 107 -12.23 4.19 -0.73
N TYR A 108 -11.80 5.46 -0.79
CA TYR A 108 -10.84 5.95 -1.76
C TYR A 108 -10.03 7.10 -1.17
N PHE A 109 -8.86 7.35 -1.75
CA PHE A 109 -8.06 8.53 -1.44
C PHE A 109 -8.73 9.78 -2.02
N LEU A 110 -8.86 10.84 -1.24
CA LEU A 110 -9.47 12.10 -1.73
C LEU A 110 -8.68 12.68 -2.91
N ALA A 111 -7.34 12.53 -2.90
CA ALA A 111 -6.46 12.93 -3.99
C ALA A 111 -6.53 12.00 -5.22
N TYR A 112 -7.01 10.76 -5.08
CA TYR A 112 -7.04 9.78 -6.18
C TYR A 112 -8.25 8.86 -6.08
N ARG A 113 -9.38 9.29 -6.62
CA ARG A 113 -10.70 8.61 -6.51
C ARG A 113 -10.90 7.46 -7.50
N LYS A 114 -9.98 7.29 -8.46
CA LYS A 114 -10.12 6.28 -9.54
C LYS A 114 -10.07 4.84 -9.05
N ARG A 115 -9.39 4.58 -7.92
CA ARG A 115 -9.29 3.24 -7.34
C ARG A 115 -9.85 3.22 -5.92
N LYS A 116 -10.75 2.29 -5.67
CA LYS A 116 -11.30 2.03 -4.35
C LYS A 116 -10.43 1.01 -3.62
N PHE A 117 -10.41 1.11 -2.30
CA PHE A 117 -9.81 0.13 -1.40
C PHE A 117 -10.86 -0.44 -0.44
N VAL A 118 -10.52 -1.54 0.21
CA VAL A 118 -11.32 -2.12 1.29
C VAL A 118 -10.45 -2.25 2.53
N VAL A 119 -10.91 -1.75 3.66
CA VAL A 119 -10.32 -2.00 4.99
C VAL A 119 -11.21 -3.00 5.70
N LYS A 120 -10.63 -4.10 6.16
CA LYS A 120 -11.36 -5.16 6.88
C LYS A 120 -10.49 -5.84 7.93
N LEU A 121 -11.11 -6.61 8.81
CA LEU A 121 -10.41 -7.59 9.62
C LEU A 121 -10.34 -8.92 8.86
N ASN A 122 -9.15 -9.53 8.79
CA ASN A 122 -8.97 -10.86 8.22
C ASN A 122 -9.42 -11.98 9.20
N ALA A 123 -9.34 -13.22 8.78
CA ALA A 123 -9.71 -14.38 9.62
C ALA A 123 -8.91 -14.50 10.94
N LYS A 124 -7.76 -13.83 11.04
CA LYS A 124 -6.92 -13.76 12.25
C LYS A 124 -7.21 -12.52 13.10
N ASN A 125 -8.29 -11.78 12.82
CA ASN A 125 -8.63 -10.49 13.43
C ASN A 125 -7.53 -9.40 13.27
N GLN A 126 -6.72 -9.48 12.22
CA GLN A 126 -5.75 -8.46 11.87
C GLN A 126 -6.38 -7.52 10.85
N ALA A 127 -6.19 -6.22 11.04
CA ALA A 127 -6.65 -5.22 10.07
C ALA A 127 -5.76 -5.26 8.82
N ILE A 128 -6.40 -5.27 7.66
CA ILE A 128 -5.74 -5.22 6.35
C ILE A 128 -6.42 -4.19 5.46
N ALA A 129 -5.65 -3.60 4.56
CA ALA A 129 -6.17 -2.78 3.48
C ALA A 129 -5.97 -3.52 2.15
N LEU A 130 -7.06 -3.81 1.46
CA LEU A 130 -7.03 -4.39 0.13
C LEU A 130 -7.13 -3.29 -0.91
N PHE A 131 -6.19 -3.24 -1.83
CA PHE A 131 -6.13 -2.26 -2.91
C PHE A 131 -5.92 -2.95 -4.26
N PRO A 132 -6.51 -2.44 -5.37
CA PRO A 132 -6.25 -3.00 -6.69
C PRO A 132 -4.78 -2.80 -7.10
N ILE A 133 -4.01 -3.90 -7.14
CA ILE A 133 -2.64 -3.97 -7.65
C ILE A 133 -2.66 -4.94 -8.83
N ASN A 134 -2.22 -4.51 -10.01
CA ASN A 134 -2.32 -5.29 -11.25
C ASN A 134 -3.74 -5.83 -11.52
N GLY A 135 -4.77 -5.04 -11.20
CA GLY A 135 -6.18 -5.38 -11.44
C GLY A 135 -6.80 -6.37 -10.46
N LYS A 136 -6.08 -6.80 -9.41
CA LYS A 136 -6.60 -7.68 -8.35
C LYS A 136 -6.54 -6.99 -6.99
N LEU A 137 -7.50 -7.28 -6.12
CA LEU A 137 -7.43 -6.83 -4.72
C LEU A 137 -6.31 -7.59 -4.01
N GLN A 138 -5.33 -6.85 -3.51
CA GLN A 138 -4.13 -7.33 -2.84
C GLN A 138 -3.94 -6.57 -1.53
N ILE A 139 -3.26 -7.14 -0.56
CA ILE A 139 -2.91 -6.44 0.68
C ILE A 139 -1.90 -5.35 0.34
N LEU A 140 -2.27 -4.09 0.55
CA LEU A 140 -1.39 -2.94 0.37
C LEU A 140 -0.51 -2.78 1.62
N GLU A 141 0.80 -2.64 1.44
CA GLU A 141 1.75 -2.40 2.54
C GLU A 141 2.41 -1.03 2.43
N ARG A 142 2.75 -0.60 1.22
CA ARG A 142 3.43 0.67 0.97
C ARG A 142 2.99 1.30 -0.36
N VAL A 143 2.92 2.62 -0.35
CA VAL A 143 2.80 3.44 -1.56
C VAL A 143 4.01 4.37 -1.63
N PHE A 144 4.64 4.45 -2.79
CA PHE A 144 5.65 5.47 -3.07
C PHE A 144 5.15 6.39 -4.18
N VAL A 145 5.25 7.71 -3.96
CA VAL A 145 4.81 8.73 -4.91
C VAL A 145 6.04 9.50 -5.39
N SER A 146 6.39 9.36 -6.66
CA SER A 146 7.41 10.19 -7.29
C SER A 146 6.80 11.54 -7.69
N VAL A 147 7.33 12.60 -7.10
CA VAL A 147 6.86 13.97 -7.30
C VAL A 147 7.91 14.75 -8.07
N ASP A 148 7.47 15.52 -9.07
CA ASP A 148 8.24 16.55 -9.73
C ASP A 148 7.88 17.90 -9.10
N GLU A 149 8.86 18.57 -8.50
CA GLU A 149 8.74 19.88 -7.85
C GLU A 149 9.39 20.99 -8.68
N SER A 150 9.81 20.72 -9.93
CA SER A 150 10.44 21.70 -10.80
C SER A 150 9.50 22.78 -11.31
N GLY A 151 8.18 22.50 -11.31
CA GLY A 151 7.12 23.42 -11.75
C GLY A 151 6.55 24.27 -10.62
N PHE A 152 5.67 25.20 -10.99
CA PHE A 152 4.97 26.06 -10.02
C PHE A 152 4.04 25.25 -9.09
N THR A 153 3.47 24.16 -9.58
CA THR A 153 2.70 23.20 -8.80
C THR A 153 3.36 21.83 -8.89
N PRO A 154 3.51 21.11 -7.76
CA PRO A 154 4.04 19.74 -7.79
C PRO A 154 3.19 18.82 -8.66
N ALA A 155 3.83 18.02 -9.51
CA ALA A 155 3.20 17.03 -10.36
C ALA A 155 3.61 15.61 -9.95
N VAL A 156 2.71 14.64 -10.12
CA VAL A 156 3.04 13.24 -9.85
C VAL A 156 3.59 12.60 -11.13
N ASN A 157 4.85 12.15 -11.08
CA ASN A 157 5.49 11.42 -12.18
C ASN A 157 4.95 10.00 -12.30
N TYR A 158 4.97 9.26 -11.18
CA TYR A 158 4.44 7.91 -11.07
C TYR A 158 4.13 7.56 -9.62
N ILE A 159 3.34 6.51 -9.46
CA ILE A 159 3.03 5.88 -8.17
C ILE A 159 3.50 4.43 -8.23
N GLU A 160 4.11 3.97 -7.15
CA GLU A 160 4.46 2.58 -6.92
C GLU A 160 3.64 2.02 -5.77
N LEU A 161 3.09 0.84 -5.98
CA LEU A 161 2.33 0.08 -5.00
C LEU A 161 3.11 -1.18 -4.66
N PHE A 162 3.29 -1.42 -3.38
CA PHE A 162 3.93 -2.61 -2.84
C PHE A 162 2.95 -3.29 -1.88
N GLY A 163 2.84 -4.57 -2.00
CA GLY A 163 1.91 -5.33 -1.18
C GLY A 163 2.12 -6.82 -1.27
N LYS A 164 1.12 -7.58 -0.81
CA LYS A 164 1.13 -9.04 -0.83
C LYS A 164 -0.17 -9.58 -1.39
N ASP A 165 -0.06 -10.67 -2.12
CA ASP A 165 -1.23 -11.46 -2.51
C ASP A 165 -1.90 -12.03 -1.25
N GLU A 166 -3.22 -11.79 -1.10
CA GLU A 166 -3.96 -12.16 0.12
C GLU A 166 -3.95 -13.68 0.39
N VAL A 167 -3.84 -14.50 -0.66
CA VAL A 167 -3.92 -15.95 -0.57
C VAL A 167 -2.54 -16.60 -0.43
N THR A 168 -1.62 -16.22 -1.31
CA THR A 168 -0.29 -16.84 -1.41
C THR A 168 0.78 -16.17 -0.57
N ASN A 169 0.48 -14.98 -0.04
CA ASN A 169 1.41 -14.10 0.70
C ASN A 169 2.70 -13.74 -0.08
N LYS A 170 2.67 -13.88 -1.40
CA LYS A 170 3.77 -13.47 -2.27
C LYS A 170 3.75 -11.96 -2.48
N ASP A 171 4.94 -11.36 -2.57
CA ASP A 171 5.08 -9.94 -2.85
C ASP A 171 4.50 -9.60 -4.22
N VAL A 172 3.78 -8.47 -4.28
CA VAL A 172 3.21 -7.89 -5.49
C VAL A 172 3.64 -6.44 -5.64
N TYR A 173 3.80 -6.02 -6.88
CA TYR A 173 4.28 -4.68 -7.21
C TYR A 173 3.58 -4.16 -8.46
N GLU A 174 3.24 -2.87 -8.45
CA GLU A 174 2.74 -2.14 -9.63
C GLU A 174 3.34 -0.72 -9.65
N ARG A 175 3.75 -0.26 -10.84
CA ARG A 175 4.06 1.15 -11.09
C ARG A 175 3.12 1.67 -12.18
N PHE A 176 2.54 2.83 -11.95
CA PHE A 176 1.67 3.48 -12.95
C PHE A 176 1.76 5.00 -12.87
N LYS A 177 1.32 5.66 -13.94
CA LYS A 177 1.12 7.12 -13.98
C LYS A 177 -0.35 7.41 -13.69
N PRO A 178 -0.69 8.28 -12.70
CA PRO A 178 -2.07 8.58 -12.31
C PRO A 178 -2.85 9.39 -13.36
#